data_2a81d29bf5b419f4d1bd4fcba282ca52
#
_entry.id   2a81d29bf5b419f4d1bd4fcba282ca52
#
_cell.length_a   1.000
_cell.length_b   1.000
_cell.length_c   1.000
_cell.angle_alpha   90.00
_cell.angle_beta   90.00
_cell.angle_gamma   90.00
#
_symmetry.space_group_name_H-M   'P 1'
#
loop_
_entity.id
_entity.type
_entity.pdbx_description
1 polymer ?
#
loop_
_entity_poly.entity_id
_entity_poly.type
_entity_poly.pdbx_seq_one_letter_code
_entity_poly.pdbx_strand_id
1 'polypeptide(L)'
;MKYKFFRKRVFLASISTGHTSYILAEVESSRGGEYKWGHYMLTIADCRRRIQLEFFLGTVRARRESLKKLDLLLNVLGSFRRALLAEAHAITEYERAAKRKPPNLKPAKRVEA
;
A
#
# COMPACT_ATOMS: atom_id res chain seq x y z
N MET A 1 -23.74 7.80 10.37
CA MET A 1 -24.30 7.01 9.30
C MET A 1 -23.73 5.60 9.29
N LYS A 2 -24.56 4.66 8.88
CA LYS A 2 -24.19 3.26 8.93
C LYS A 2 -24.05 2.69 7.53
N TYR A 3 -22.86 2.31 7.17
CA TYR A 3 -22.63 1.69 5.87
C TYR A 3 -23.15 0.27 5.89
N LYS A 4 -24.08 -0.07 5.01
CA LYS A 4 -24.42 -1.46 4.72
C LYS A 4 -23.45 -2.03 3.70
N PHE A 5 -22.94 -1.15 2.85
CA PHE A 5 -22.02 -1.51 1.79
C PHE A 5 -21.06 -0.35 1.51
N PHE A 6 -19.79 -0.67 1.45
CA PHE A 6 -18.74 0.25 1.02
C PHE A 6 -17.81 -0.51 0.11
N ARG A 7 -17.51 0.06 -1.02
CA ARG A 7 -16.56 -0.54 -1.94
C ARG A 7 -15.84 0.56 -2.68
N LYS A 8 -14.52 0.53 -2.59
CA LYS A 8 -13.69 1.53 -3.26
C LYS A 8 -12.48 0.87 -3.87
N ARG A 9 -12.33 1.03 -5.18
CA ARG A 9 -11.15 0.57 -5.90
C ARG A 9 -10.38 1.76 -6.42
N VAL A 10 -9.09 1.78 -6.18
CA VAL A 10 -8.19 2.85 -6.64
C VAL A 10 -7.03 2.19 -7.35
N PHE A 11 -6.74 2.64 -8.55
CA PHE A 11 -5.56 2.19 -9.27
C PHE A 11 -4.34 2.89 -8.72
N LEU A 12 -3.30 2.12 -8.45
CA LEU A 12 -2.07 2.62 -7.84
C LEU A 12 -1.04 3.07 -8.86
N ALA A 13 -1.21 2.63 -10.13
CA ALA A 13 -0.30 3.00 -11.19
C ALA A 13 -1.04 3.76 -12.28
N SER A 14 -0.30 4.60 -12.99
CA SER A 14 -0.85 5.31 -14.13
C SER A 14 -1.22 4.33 -15.24
N ILE A 15 -2.33 4.59 -15.94
CA ILE A 15 -2.76 3.78 -17.08
C ILE A 15 -1.68 3.77 -18.17
N SER A 16 -0.93 4.86 -18.30
CA SER A 16 0.10 4.98 -19.31
C SER A 16 1.26 4.02 -19.13
N THR A 17 1.45 3.45 -17.92
CA THR A 17 2.51 2.49 -17.66
C THR A 17 2.14 1.06 -18.05
N GLY A 18 0.89 0.80 -18.37
CA GLY A 18 0.41 -0.53 -18.68
C GLY A 18 0.30 -1.48 -17.49
N HIS A 19 0.53 -0.99 -16.28
CA HIS A 19 0.42 -1.79 -15.07
C HIS A 19 -0.98 -1.72 -14.49
N THR A 20 -1.45 -2.85 -13.97
CA THR A 20 -2.78 -2.97 -13.38
C THR A 20 -2.69 -3.15 -11.88
N SER A 21 -2.00 -2.24 -11.21
CA SER A 21 -1.90 -2.25 -9.76
C SER A 21 -3.09 -1.51 -9.16
N TYR A 22 -3.73 -2.10 -8.17
CA TYR A 22 -4.87 -1.45 -7.52
C TYR A 22 -5.00 -1.87 -6.08
N ILE A 23 -5.75 -1.08 -5.34
CA ILE A 23 -6.20 -1.41 -3.99
C ILE A 23 -7.73 -1.40 -4.01
N LEU A 24 -8.33 -2.40 -3.41
CA LEU A 24 -9.78 -2.53 -3.32
C LEU A 24 -10.17 -2.74 -1.86
N ALA A 25 -10.96 -1.84 -1.33
CA ALA A 25 -11.47 -1.93 0.03
C ALA A 25 -12.96 -2.23 -0.02
N GLU A 26 -13.37 -3.25 0.73
CA GLU A 26 -14.75 -3.70 0.74
C GLU A 26 -15.26 -3.87 2.17
N VAL A 27 -16.39 -3.28 2.44
CA VAL A 27 -17.12 -3.45 3.70
C VAL A 27 -18.55 -3.75 3.36
N GLU A 28 -19.02 -4.94 3.72
CA GLU A 28 -20.39 -5.34 3.55
C GLU A 28 -20.94 -5.77 4.90
N SER A 29 -21.95 -5.05 5.37
CA SER A 29 -22.49 -5.25 6.72
C SER A 29 -23.25 -6.55 6.84
N SER A 30 -23.05 -7.23 7.98
CA SER A 30 -23.87 -8.38 8.36
C SER A 30 -25.21 -7.97 8.99
N ARG A 31 -25.37 -6.67 9.28
CA ARG A 31 -26.55 -6.18 10.01
C ARG A 31 -27.76 -6.07 9.09
N GLY A 32 -28.84 -6.70 9.46
CA GLY A 32 -30.09 -6.61 8.72
C GLY A 32 -30.07 -7.28 7.36
N GLY A 33 -29.03 -8.04 7.06
CA GLY A 33 -28.92 -8.76 5.81
C GLY A 33 -29.34 -10.22 5.94
N GLU A 34 -29.42 -10.89 4.81
CA GLU A 34 -29.72 -12.32 4.77
C GLU A 34 -28.53 -13.16 5.25
N TYR A 35 -27.35 -12.59 5.24
CA TYR A 35 -26.13 -13.29 5.61
C TYR A 35 -25.77 -13.02 7.07
N LYS A 36 -25.39 -14.06 7.77
CA LYS A 36 -24.91 -13.94 9.14
C LYS A 36 -23.54 -13.29 9.25
N TRP A 37 -22.79 -13.34 8.16
CA TRP A 37 -21.40 -12.90 8.15
C TRP A 37 -21.24 -11.70 7.24
N GLY A 38 -20.57 -10.70 7.74
CA GLY A 38 -20.18 -9.58 6.91
C GLY A 38 -18.97 -9.93 6.05
N HIS A 39 -18.69 -9.06 5.12
CA HIS A 39 -17.52 -9.19 4.26
C HIS A 39 -16.66 -7.93 4.41
N TYR A 40 -15.46 -8.09 4.94
CA TYR A 40 -14.57 -6.98 5.22
C TYR A 40 -13.19 -7.35 4.70
N MET A 41 -12.83 -6.80 3.56
CA MET A 41 -11.62 -7.24 2.88
C MET A 41 -10.89 -6.09 2.23
N LEU A 42 -9.58 -6.12 2.35
CA LEU A 42 -8.68 -5.23 1.62
C LEU A 42 -7.89 -6.06 0.65
N THR A 43 -7.98 -5.75 -0.63
CA THR A 43 -7.22 -6.42 -1.68
C THR A 43 -6.16 -5.47 -2.20
N ILE A 44 -4.94 -5.95 -2.30
CA ILE A 44 -3.84 -5.21 -2.93
C ILE A 44 -3.31 -6.07 -4.07
N ALA A 45 -3.34 -5.52 -5.27
CA ALA A 45 -2.92 -6.22 -6.46
C ALA A 45 -1.79 -5.47 -7.17
N ASP A 46 -0.81 -6.22 -7.65
CA ASP A 46 0.30 -5.68 -8.41
C ASP A 46 0.58 -6.62 -9.58
N CYS A 47 0.14 -6.22 -10.76
CA CYS A 47 0.33 -6.95 -12.02
C CYS A 47 -0.13 -8.41 -11.95
N ARG A 48 0.69 -9.27 -11.39
CA ARG A 48 0.43 -10.71 -11.35
C ARG A 48 0.08 -11.25 -9.98
N ARG A 49 0.28 -10.44 -8.95
CA ARG A 49 0.08 -10.89 -7.58
C ARG A 49 -1.03 -10.11 -6.91
N ARG A 50 -1.74 -10.82 -6.08
CA ARG A 50 -2.85 -10.25 -5.34
C ARG A 50 -2.82 -10.82 -3.94
N ILE A 51 -2.92 -9.94 -2.95
CA ILE A 51 -3.08 -10.34 -1.57
C ILE A 51 -4.39 -9.80 -1.04
N GLN A 52 -5.00 -10.56 -0.16
CA GLN A 52 -6.26 -10.18 0.44
C GLN A 52 -6.12 -10.28 1.95
N LEU A 53 -6.48 -9.20 2.63
CA LEU A 53 -6.46 -9.11 4.08
C LEU A 53 -7.89 -9.03 4.57
N GLU A 54 -8.27 -10.00 5.37
CA GLU A 54 -9.61 -10.03 5.96
C GLU A 54 -9.62 -9.34 7.31
N PHE A 55 -10.73 -8.67 7.59
CA PHE A 55 -10.91 -7.95 8.85
C PHE A 55 -12.20 -8.46 9.49
N PHE A 56 -12.08 -9.38 10.41
CA PHE A 56 -13.22 -9.97 11.06
C PHE A 56 -13.80 -9.05 12.13
N LEU A 57 -15.11 -8.88 12.13
CA LEU A 57 -15.81 -7.99 13.08
C LEU A 57 -16.86 -8.72 13.91
N GLY A 58 -16.84 -10.04 13.94
CA GLY A 58 -17.89 -10.84 14.54
C GLY A 58 -17.97 -10.79 16.06
N THR A 59 -16.89 -10.42 16.74
CA THR A 59 -16.87 -10.31 18.19
C THR A 59 -16.27 -8.97 18.59
N VAL A 60 -16.45 -8.57 19.86
CA VAL A 60 -15.84 -7.34 20.37
C VAL A 60 -14.33 -7.39 20.22
N ARG A 61 -13.74 -8.53 20.56
CA ARG A 61 -12.29 -8.71 20.45
C ARG A 61 -11.83 -8.64 19.00
N ALA A 62 -12.54 -9.29 18.09
CA ALA A 62 -12.21 -9.28 16.68
C ALA A 62 -12.29 -7.88 16.09
N ARG A 63 -13.28 -7.10 16.48
CA ARG A 63 -13.38 -5.70 16.04
C ARG A 63 -12.18 -4.89 16.46
N ARG A 64 -11.74 -5.06 17.71
CA ARG A 64 -10.57 -4.35 18.24
C ARG A 64 -9.31 -4.78 17.51
N GLU A 65 -9.13 -6.07 17.32
CA GLU A 65 -7.96 -6.62 16.63
C GLU A 65 -7.91 -6.21 15.17
N SER A 66 -9.05 -6.16 14.50
CA SER A 66 -9.12 -5.74 13.09
C SER A 66 -8.75 -4.28 12.92
N LEU A 67 -9.23 -3.41 13.82
CA LEU A 67 -8.87 -1.98 13.76
C LEU A 67 -7.40 -1.78 14.07
N LYS A 68 -6.87 -2.52 15.04
CA LYS A 68 -5.45 -2.48 15.36
C LYS A 68 -4.59 -2.94 14.18
N LYS A 69 -5.01 -3.99 13.50
CA LYS A 69 -4.34 -4.50 12.31
C LYS A 69 -4.26 -3.43 11.22
N LEU A 70 -5.36 -2.72 10.99
CA LEU A 70 -5.39 -1.65 10.01
C LEU A 70 -4.51 -0.47 10.44
N ASP A 71 -4.55 -0.09 11.71
CA ASP A 71 -3.73 0.99 12.23
C ASP A 71 -2.24 0.69 12.10
N LEU A 72 -1.85 -0.55 12.37
CA LEU A 72 -0.47 -0.98 12.19
C LEU A 72 -0.06 -0.93 10.72
N LEU A 73 -0.95 -1.36 9.84
CA LEU A 73 -0.71 -1.31 8.40
C LEU A 73 -0.50 0.13 7.93
N LEU A 74 -1.38 1.04 8.36
CA LEU A 74 -1.26 2.46 8.02
C LEU A 74 0.05 3.06 8.54
N ASN A 75 0.44 2.69 9.75
CA ASN A 75 1.68 3.16 10.34
C ASN A 75 2.90 2.70 9.54
N VAL A 76 2.94 1.42 9.20
CA VAL A 76 4.06 0.86 8.40
C VAL A 76 4.10 1.51 7.02
N LEU A 77 2.95 1.69 6.38
CA LEU A 77 2.88 2.33 5.07
C LEU A 77 3.36 3.78 5.14
N GLY A 78 3.04 4.49 6.21
CA GLY A 78 3.53 5.85 6.41
C GLY A 78 5.05 5.90 6.54
N SER A 79 5.62 4.99 7.31
CA SER A 79 7.06 4.88 7.47
C SER A 79 7.75 4.52 6.16
N PHE A 80 7.16 3.59 5.42
CA PHE A 80 7.67 3.17 4.13
C PHE A 80 7.68 4.33 3.13
N ARG A 81 6.61 5.12 3.12
CA ARG A 81 6.53 6.28 2.26
C ARG A 81 7.64 7.28 2.56
N ARG A 82 7.90 7.54 3.84
CA ARG A 82 8.97 8.46 4.23
C ARG A 82 10.33 7.95 3.79
N ALA A 83 10.57 6.66 3.93
CA ALA A 83 11.83 6.05 3.52
C ALA A 83 12.01 6.12 2.00
N LEU A 84 10.95 5.83 1.24
CA LEU A 84 10.98 5.93 -0.22
C LEU A 84 11.25 7.36 -0.68
N LEU A 85 10.61 8.32 -0.04
CA LEU A 85 10.79 9.73 -0.37
C LEU A 85 12.24 10.16 -0.15
N ALA A 86 12.81 9.77 0.99
CA ALA A 86 14.21 10.07 1.30
C ALA A 86 15.16 9.45 0.29
N GLU A 87 14.92 8.19 -0.07
CA GLU A 87 15.75 7.49 -1.05
C GLU A 87 15.65 8.10 -2.44
N ALA A 88 14.42 8.42 -2.86
CA ALA A 88 14.20 9.06 -4.16
C ALA A 88 14.95 10.39 -4.24
N HIS A 89 14.91 11.17 -3.15
CA HIS A 89 15.62 12.43 -3.08
C HIS A 89 17.14 12.22 -3.14
N ALA A 90 17.65 11.25 -2.41
CA ALA A 90 19.06 10.92 -2.40
C ALA A 90 19.55 10.48 -3.79
N ILE A 91 18.76 9.69 -4.49
CA ILE A 91 19.09 9.25 -5.85
C ILE A 91 19.13 10.45 -6.80
N THR A 92 18.17 11.33 -6.70
CA THR A 92 18.13 12.54 -7.53
C THR A 92 19.37 13.40 -7.30
N GLU A 93 19.78 13.60 -6.05
CA GLU A 93 20.98 14.36 -5.73
C GLU A 93 22.25 13.67 -6.23
N TYR A 94 22.29 12.36 -6.11
CA TYR A 94 23.40 11.55 -6.61
C TYR A 94 23.52 11.71 -8.13
N GLU A 95 22.43 11.64 -8.85
CA GLU A 95 22.43 11.80 -10.30
C GLU A 95 22.86 13.21 -10.73
N ARG A 96 22.42 14.23 -10.00
CA ARG A 96 22.87 15.60 -10.26
C ARG A 96 24.35 15.76 -10.07
N ALA A 97 24.89 15.19 -8.99
CA ALA A 97 26.31 15.25 -8.71
C ALA A 97 27.09 14.51 -9.78
N ALA A 98 26.61 13.37 -10.25
CA ALA A 98 27.24 12.60 -11.31
C ALA A 98 27.32 13.39 -12.63
N LYS A 99 26.25 14.13 -12.96
CA LYS A 99 26.22 14.96 -14.17
C LYS A 99 27.16 16.14 -14.09
N ARG A 100 27.50 16.63 -12.90
CA ARG A 100 28.40 17.75 -12.70
C ARG A 100 29.85 17.33 -12.75
N LYS A 101 30.16 16.05 -12.60
CA LYS A 101 31.54 15.56 -12.61
C LYS A 101 32.10 15.59 -14.02
N PRO A 102 33.40 15.91 -14.17
CA PRO A 102 34.03 15.82 -15.48
C PRO A 102 33.93 14.41 -16.05
N PRO A 103 33.76 14.29 -17.38
CA PRO A 103 33.58 12.98 -18.01
C PRO A 103 34.71 12.00 -17.82
N ASN A 104 35.94 12.51 -17.56
CA ASN A 104 37.12 11.68 -17.39
C ASN A 104 37.31 11.11 -15.99
N LEU A 105 36.41 11.44 -15.06
CA LEU A 105 36.48 10.86 -13.73
C LEU A 105 35.81 9.48 -13.72
N LYS A 106 36.58 8.52 -13.21
CA LYS A 106 36.03 7.18 -13.04
C LYS A 106 34.96 7.19 -11.97
N PRO A 107 33.88 6.49 -12.17
CA PRO A 107 32.86 6.36 -11.12
C PRO A 107 33.48 5.70 -9.88
N ALA A 108 33.05 6.13 -8.73
CA ALA A 108 33.48 5.52 -7.48
C ALA A 108 33.15 4.03 -7.49
N LYS A 109 34.05 3.24 -6.95
CA LYS A 109 33.77 1.81 -6.83
C LYS A 109 32.55 1.61 -5.95
N ARG A 110 31.68 0.77 -6.43
CA ARG A 110 30.51 0.38 -5.63
C ARG A 110 31.00 -0.39 -4.41
N VAL A 111 30.66 0.10 -3.26
CA VAL A 111 30.93 -0.63 -2.02
C VAL A 111 29.82 -1.65 -1.85
N GLU A 112 30.21 -2.90 -1.92
CA GLU A 112 29.27 -3.97 -1.65
C GLU A 112 29.22 -4.23 -0.16
N ALA A 113 28.03 -4.15 0.38
CA ALA A 113 27.82 -4.43 1.78
C ALA A 113 27.78 -5.94 2.04
#